data_2cc8a9be438b3a2386aca52789ec94cc
#
_entry.id   2cc8a9be438b3a2386aca52789ec94cc
#
_cell.length_a   1.000
_cell.length_b   1.000
_cell.length_c   1.000
_cell.angle_alpha   90.00
_cell.angle_beta   90.00
_cell.angle_gamma   90.00
#
_symmetry.space_group_name_H-M   'P 1'
#
loop_
_entity.id
_entity.type
_entity.pdbx_description
1 polymer ?
#
loop_
_entity_poly.entity_id
_entity_poly.type
_entity_poly.pdbx_seq_one_letter_code
_entity_poly.pdbx_strand_id
1 'polypeptide(L)'
;MKKIDAIIIGAGPVGLFAIHQLGLKGLKAIVIDNLDKAGGQCIELYPDKPIYDIPAVPECTGEELTKNLLEQTKPFNTEFIFNERVEEVRQDKDKWIVKTNNNNEFSTPNIIIAGGVGSFEPRKLSLKEIEKFEGKSLFYAVKNKEELKNKKISIFGGGDSALDWALELSKLSKITLIHRRDEFRGAPHSLSEIKKLEKEGKISIKTPCQLESVEGNESIKSISVKFDDGKVEKINTDVILSFFGL
;
A
#
# COMPACT_ATOMS: atom_id res chain seq x y z
N MET A 1 17.34 -9.14 -31.70
CA MET A 1 16.71 -9.10 -30.34
C MET A 1 17.81 -9.06 -29.30
N LYS A 2 17.74 -8.16 -28.34
CA LYS A 2 18.70 -8.15 -27.22
C LYS A 2 18.56 -9.47 -26.45
N LYS A 3 19.66 -10.13 -26.14
CA LYS A 3 19.64 -11.33 -25.31
C LYS A 3 19.27 -10.94 -23.88
N ILE A 4 18.17 -11.46 -23.38
CA ILE A 4 17.66 -11.28 -22.03
C ILE A 4 17.90 -12.59 -21.29
N ASP A 5 18.59 -12.55 -20.14
CA ASP A 5 18.91 -13.74 -19.35
C ASP A 5 17.85 -14.01 -18.28
N ALA A 6 17.10 -12.97 -17.86
CA ALA A 6 15.99 -13.10 -16.91
C ALA A 6 14.93 -12.01 -17.11
N ILE A 7 13.68 -12.35 -16.80
CA ILE A 7 12.58 -11.39 -16.60
C ILE A 7 12.24 -11.36 -15.10
N ILE A 8 12.23 -10.17 -14.52
CA ILE A 8 11.81 -9.94 -13.14
C ILE A 8 10.38 -9.39 -13.20
N ILE A 9 9.46 -10.04 -12.51
CA ILE A 9 8.05 -9.62 -12.39
C ILE A 9 7.89 -8.91 -11.05
N GLY A 10 7.76 -7.58 -11.10
CA GLY A 10 7.65 -6.70 -9.93
C GLY A 10 8.93 -5.89 -9.67
N ALA A 11 8.77 -4.57 -9.62
CA ALA A 11 9.82 -3.58 -9.35
C ALA A 11 9.82 -3.07 -7.90
N GLY A 12 9.30 -3.85 -6.97
CA GLY A 12 9.42 -3.60 -5.54
C GLY A 12 10.84 -3.86 -5.01
N PRO A 13 11.10 -3.70 -3.69
CA PRO A 13 12.44 -3.85 -3.11
C PRO A 13 13.15 -5.15 -3.48
N VAL A 14 12.41 -6.28 -3.49
CA VAL A 14 12.96 -7.60 -3.86
C VAL A 14 13.36 -7.64 -5.33
N GLY A 15 12.52 -7.12 -6.23
CA GLY A 15 12.81 -7.07 -7.67
C GLY A 15 14.01 -6.16 -7.98
N LEU A 16 14.09 -5.00 -7.33
CA LEU A 16 15.23 -4.09 -7.45
C LEU A 16 16.52 -4.74 -6.97
N PHE A 17 16.48 -5.43 -5.83
CA PHE A 17 17.67 -6.16 -5.35
C PHE A 17 18.05 -7.32 -6.26
N ALA A 18 17.07 -8.00 -6.88
CA ALA A 18 17.35 -9.06 -7.87
C ALA A 18 18.11 -8.51 -9.08
N ILE A 19 17.82 -7.30 -9.57
CA ILE A 19 18.59 -6.63 -10.63
C ILE A 19 20.07 -6.55 -10.23
N HIS A 20 20.33 -6.04 -9.02
CA HIS A 20 21.70 -5.92 -8.51
C HIS A 20 22.43 -7.27 -8.48
N GLN A 21 21.77 -8.32 -7.97
CA GLN A 21 22.37 -9.66 -7.87
C GLN A 21 22.63 -10.30 -9.26
N LEU A 22 21.73 -10.13 -10.21
CA LEU A 22 21.93 -10.59 -11.58
C LEU A 22 23.05 -9.81 -12.27
N GLY A 23 23.07 -8.49 -12.10
CA GLY A 23 24.08 -7.61 -12.67
C GLY A 23 25.50 -7.95 -12.21
N LEU A 24 25.70 -8.25 -10.91
CA LEU A 24 26.98 -8.73 -10.38
C LEU A 24 27.48 -10.03 -11.05
N LYS A 25 26.56 -10.84 -11.58
CA LYS A 25 26.88 -12.07 -12.34
C LYS A 25 27.00 -11.83 -13.85
N GLY A 26 26.94 -10.58 -14.32
CA GLY A 26 26.95 -10.22 -15.73
C GLY A 26 25.70 -10.64 -16.52
N LEU A 27 24.59 -10.97 -15.82
CA LEU A 27 23.33 -11.36 -16.43
C LEU A 27 22.47 -10.14 -16.71
N LYS A 28 21.80 -10.12 -17.87
CA LYS A 28 20.91 -9.06 -18.31
C LYS A 28 19.45 -9.38 -17.96
N ALA A 29 18.83 -8.49 -17.24
CA ALA A 29 17.41 -8.60 -16.92
C ALA A 29 16.59 -7.43 -17.48
N ILE A 30 15.30 -7.69 -17.68
CA ILE A 30 14.25 -6.66 -17.78
C ILE A 30 13.31 -6.80 -16.59
N VAL A 31 12.68 -5.72 -16.21
CA VAL A 31 11.69 -5.71 -15.12
C VAL A 31 10.35 -5.26 -15.67
N ILE A 32 9.29 -5.99 -15.33
CA ILE A 32 7.92 -5.67 -15.72
C ILE A 32 7.13 -5.38 -14.44
N ASP A 33 6.49 -4.22 -14.37
CA ASP A 33 5.65 -3.82 -13.24
C ASP A 33 4.35 -3.17 -13.70
N ASN A 34 3.28 -3.42 -12.96
CA ASN A 34 1.97 -2.83 -13.20
C ASN A 34 1.88 -1.35 -12.81
N LEU A 35 2.72 -0.88 -11.91
CA LEU A 35 2.78 0.51 -11.49
C LEU A 35 3.50 1.38 -12.54
N ASP A 36 3.34 2.68 -12.42
CA ASP A 36 3.98 3.68 -13.29
C ASP A 36 5.44 3.95 -12.94
N LYS A 37 5.91 3.41 -11.79
CA LYS A 37 7.27 3.59 -11.27
C LYS A 37 7.71 2.43 -10.37
N ALA A 38 9.02 2.34 -10.15
CA ALA A 38 9.60 1.36 -9.23
C ALA A 38 9.35 1.73 -7.76
N GLY A 39 9.37 0.71 -6.89
CA GLY A 39 9.25 0.84 -5.44
C GLY A 39 8.17 -0.05 -4.84
N GLY A 40 7.20 -0.48 -5.65
CA GLY A 40 6.13 -1.38 -5.19
C GLY A 40 5.37 -0.81 -3.99
N GLN A 41 5.11 -1.64 -2.99
CA GLN A 41 4.37 -1.25 -1.78
C GLN A 41 4.98 -0.06 -1.04
N CYS A 42 6.31 0.04 -1.00
CA CYS A 42 7.02 1.08 -0.28
C CYS A 42 6.67 2.49 -0.79
N ILE A 43 6.51 2.62 -2.10
CA ILE A 43 6.16 3.91 -2.74
C ILE A 43 4.64 4.10 -2.82
N GLU A 44 3.89 3.03 -3.09
CA GLU A 44 2.45 3.16 -3.36
C GLU A 44 1.63 3.31 -2.07
N LEU A 45 2.03 2.63 -0.98
CA LEU A 45 1.21 2.58 0.24
C LEU A 45 1.75 3.42 1.39
N TYR A 46 3.08 3.56 1.51
CA TYR A 46 3.70 4.17 2.70
C TYR A 46 5.06 4.83 2.41
N PRO A 47 5.13 5.76 1.43
CA PRO A 47 6.40 6.40 1.06
C PRO A 47 7.07 7.12 2.23
N ASP A 48 6.29 7.78 3.07
CA ASP A 48 6.75 8.58 4.22
C ASP A 48 6.79 7.80 5.55
N LYS A 49 6.39 6.52 5.54
CA LYS A 49 6.35 5.72 6.77
C LYS A 49 7.76 5.25 7.14
N PRO A 50 8.19 5.39 8.40
CA PRO A 50 9.42 4.79 8.88
C PRO A 50 9.39 3.26 8.80
N ILE A 51 10.48 2.67 8.33
CA ILE A 51 10.72 1.23 8.21
C ILE A 51 11.93 0.91 9.08
N TYR A 52 11.83 -0.13 9.93
CA TYR A 52 12.85 -0.50 10.91
C TYR A 52 13.39 -1.92 10.75
N ASP A 53 12.83 -2.70 9.82
CA ASP A 53 13.06 -4.13 9.65
C ASP A 53 13.93 -4.48 8.43
N ILE A 54 14.71 -3.50 7.95
CA ILE A 54 15.69 -3.73 6.90
C ILE A 54 17.06 -4.01 7.53
N PRO A 55 17.69 -5.17 7.25
CA PRO A 55 18.98 -5.51 7.80
C PRO A 55 20.02 -4.42 7.55
N ALA A 56 20.78 -4.03 8.58
CA ALA A 56 21.83 -3.00 8.57
C ALA A 56 21.32 -1.57 8.29
N VAL A 57 20.02 -1.34 8.18
CA VAL A 57 19.42 0.00 8.08
C VAL A 57 18.55 0.22 9.32
N PRO A 58 19.03 1.00 10.34
CA PRO A 58 18.28 1.17 11.59
C PRO A 58 16.90 1.78 11.39
N GLU A 59 16.79 2.72 10.46
CA GLU A 59 15.55 3.39 10.07
C GLU A 59 15.70 3.99 8.68
N CYS A 60 14.66 3.89 7.85
CA CYS A 60 14.52 4.62 6.60
C CYS A 60 13.03 4.75 6.25
N THR A 61 12.68 5.68 5.36
CA THR A 61 11.33 5.74 4.78
C THR A 61 11.20 4.78 3.60
N GLY A 62 9.96 4.49 3.17
CA GLY A 62 9.70 3.70 1.95
C GLY A 62 10.32 4.33 0.71
N GLU A 63 10.31 5.67 0.64
CA GLU A 63 10.93 6.44 -0.45
C GLU A 63 12.46 6.32 -0.43
N GLU A 64 13.08 6.51 0.73
CA GLU A 64 14.54 6.40 0.89
C GLU A 64 15.05 4.99 0.56
N LEU A 65 14.35 3.95 1.02
CA LEU A 65 14.68 2.56 0.69
C LEU A 65 14.64 2.35 -0.82
N THR A 66 13.58 2.80 -1.48
CA THR A 66 13.43 2.64 -2.94
C THR A 66 14.52 3.39 -3.69
N LYS A 67 14.82 4.64 -3.29
CA LYS A 67 15.88 5.44 -3.88
C LYS A 67 17.24 4.74 -3.78
N ASN A 68 17.58 4.23 -2.60
CA ASN A 68 18.84 3.53 -2.36
C ASN A 68 18.95 2.26 -3.21
N LEU A 69 17.87 1.49 -3.33
CA LEU A 69 17.84 0.30 -4.18
C LEU A 69 18.00 0.67 -5.68
N LEU A 70 17.34 1.72 -6.15
CA LEU A 70 17.49 2.21 -7.52
C LEU A 70 18.93 2.66 -7.81
N GLU A 71 19.60 3.34 -6.87
CA GLU A 71 21.02 3.68 -7.01
C GLU A 71 21.89 2.44 -7.21
N GLN A 72 21.60 1.34 -6.49
CA GLN A 72 22.31 0.07 -6.65
C GLN A 72 22.09 -0.58 -8.01
N THR A 73 20.97 -0.30 -8.69
CA THR A 73 20.69 -0.87 -10.03
C THR A 73 21.36 -0.11 -11.15
N LYS A 74 21.71 1.16 -10.98
CA LYS A 74 22.24 2.04 -12.04
C LYS A 74 23.39 1.47 -12.86
N PRO A 75 24.39 0.77 -12.28
CA PRO A 75 25.51 0.23 -13.04
C PRO A 75 25.13 -0.84 -14.09
N PHE A 76 23.94 -1.41 -13.99
CA PHE A 76 23.55 -2.61 -14.76
C PHE A 76 22.66 -2.32 -15.97
N ASN A 77 22.28 -1.05 -16.21
CA ASN A 77 21.46 -0.62 -17.36
C ASN A 77 20.24 -1.50 -17.63
N THR A 78 19.50 -1.85 -16.58
CA THR A 78 18.29 -2.68 -16.67
C THR A 78 17.15 -1.88 -17.29
N GLU A 79 16.43 -2.50 -18.20
CA GLU A 79 15.23 -1.94 -18.80
C GLU A 79 14.02 -2.18 -17.89
N PHE A 80 13.25 -1.13 -17.59
CA PHE A 80 12.00 -1.19 -16.84
C PHE A 80 10.83 -1.00 -17.79
N ILE A 81 9.83 -1.87 -17.69
CA ILE A 81 8.58 -1.82 -18.43
C ILE A 81 7.48 -1.58 -17.39
N PHE A 82 7.04 -0.35 -17.28
CA PHE A 82 6.01 0.09 -16.36
C PHE A 82 4.63 0.11 -17.02
N ASN A 83 3.56 0.19 -16.20
CA ASN A 83 2.17 0.16 -16.63
C ASN A 83 1.82 -1.11 -17.40
N GLU A 84 2.53 -2.19 -17.13
CA GLU A 84 2.27 -3.51 -17.71
C GLU A 84 2.12 -4.58 -16.62
N ARG A 85 0.96 -5.23 -16.62
CA ARG A 85 0.69 -6.36 -15.72
C ARG A 85 0.96 -7.67 -16.44
N VAL A 86 1.80 -8.51 -15.86
CA VAL A 86 1.97 -9.89 -16.33
C VAL A 86 0.69 -10.68 -15.99
N GLU A 87 0.09 -11.27 -17.02
CA GLU A 87 -1.15 -12.05 -16.89
C GLU A 87 -0.91 -13.55 -17.07
N GLU A 88 0.05 -13.90 -17.90
CA GLU A 88 0.34 -15.30 -18.22
C GLU A 88 1.84 -15.55 -18.23
N VAL A 89 2.24 -16.67 -17.66
CA VAL A 89 3.58 -17.23 -17.74
C VAL A 89 3.45 -18.67 -18.19
N ARG A 90 4.03 -19.02 -19.34
CA ARG A 90 4.02 -20.38 -19.87
C ARG A 90 5.41 -20.82 -20.28
N GLN A 91 5.67 -22.10 -20.17
CA GLN A 91 6.91 -22.69 -20.68
C GLN A 91 6.77 -23.05 -22.16
N ASP A 92 7.76 -22.70 -22.95
CA ASP A 92 7.89 -23.10 -24.34
C ASP A 92 9.30 -23.65 -24.56
N LYS A 93 9.42 -24.97 -24.61
CA LYS A 93 10.70 -25.72 -24.68
C LYS A 93 11.62 -25.32 -23.52
N ASP A 94 12.79 -24.76 -23.83
CA ASP A 94 13.81 -24.36 -22.87
C ASP A 94 13.66 -22.88 -22.41
N LYS A 95 12.54 -22.24 -22.72
CA LYS A 95 12.30 -20.85 -22.42
C LYS A 95 10.94 -20.64 -21.77
N TRP A 96 10.82 -19.52 -21.08
CA TRP A 96 9.57 -18.99 -20.57
C TRP A 96 9.05 -17.90 -21.50
N ILE A 97 7.75 -17.89 -21.73
CA ILE A 97 7.03 -16.82 -22.38
C ILE A 97 6.21 -16.11 -21.33
N VAL A 98 6.38 -14.80 -21.25
CA VAL A 98 5.65 -13.91 -20.35
C VAL A 98 4.76 -13.02 -21.21
N LYS A 99 3.45 -13.04 -20.95
CA LYS A 99 2.46 -12.21 -21.63
C LYS A 99 1.88 -11.17 -20.68
N THR A 100 1.69 -9.94 -21.17
CA THR A 100 1.14 -8.83 -20.41
C THR A 100 -0.26 -8.44 -20.87
N ASN A 101 -0.96 -7.64 -20.05
CA ASN A 101 -2.28 -7.08 -20.36
C ASN A 101 -2.31 -6.23 -21.64
N ASN A 102 -1.16 -5.69 -22.07
CA ASN A 102 -1.03 -4.94 -23.33
C ASN A 102 -0.75 -5.86 -24.54
N ASN A 103 -0.91 -7.19 -24.37
CA ASN A 103 -0.60 -8.22 -25.36
C ASN A 103 0.86 -8.24 -25.83
N ASN A 104 1.79 -7.69 -25.06
CA ASN A 104 3.21 -7.86 -25.30
C ASN A 104 3.66 -9.26 -24.84
N GLU A 105 4.51 -9.90 -25.63
CA GLU A 105 5.12 -11.18 -25.28
C GLU A 105 6.64 -11.05 -25.19
N PHE A 106 7.21 -11.60 -24.12
CA PHE A 106 8.63 -11.62 -23.85
C PHE A 106 9.10 -13.05 -23.67
N SER A 107 10.30 -13.37 -24.15
CA SER A 107 10.89 -14.70 -24.02
C SER A 107 12.22 -14.65 -23.28
N THR A 108 12.40 -15.54 -22.31
CA THR A 108 13.57 -15.59 -21.44
C THR A 108 13.87 -17.01 -20.96
N PRO A 109 15.13 -17.40 -20.70
CA PRO A 109 15.42 -18.66 -20.03
C PRO A 109 15.03 -18.70 -18.56
N ASN A 110 14.94 -17.54 -17.87
CA ASN A 110 14.67 -17.48 -16.44
C ASN A 110 13.63 -16.43 -16.08
N ILE A 111 12.79 -16.70 -15.07
CA ILE A 111 11.84 -15.76 -14.48
C ILE A 111 12.09 -15.66 -12.99
N ILE A 112 12.04 -14.43 -12.47
CA ILE A 112 12.04 -14.13 -11.04
C ILE A 112 10.70 -13.47 -10.72
N ILE A 113 9.89 -14.14 -9.91
CA ILE A 113 8.60 -13.59 -9.46
C ILE A 113 8.83 -12.84 -8.16
N ALA A 114 8.74 -11.51 -8.23
CA ALA A 114 8.87 -10.57 -7.11
C ALA A 114 7.61 -9.67 -6.98
N GLY A 115 6.45 -10.21 -7.36
CA GLY A 115 5.18 -9.48 -7.52
C GLY A 115 4.51 -9.03 -6.21
N GLY A 116 5.10 -9.32 -5.05
CA GLY A 116 4.55 -8.93 -3.75
C GLY A 116 3.12 -9.42 -3.56
N VAL A 117 2.20 -8.49 -3.29
CA VAL A 117 0.76 -8.77 -3.16
C VAL A 117 0.00 -8.75 -4.50
N GLY A 118 0.73 -8.66 -5.61
CA GLY A 118 0.15 -8.55 -6.96
C GLY A 118 -0.20 -7.10 -7.33
N SER A 119 -1.11 -6.94 -8.30
CA SER A 119 -1.62 -5.63 -8.68
C SER A 119 -2.43 -5.04 -7.52
N PHE A 120 -2.13 -3.78 -7.18
CA PHE A 120 -2.76 -3.09 -6.06
C PHE A 120 -4.23 -2.79 -6.35
N GLU A 121 -5.11 -3.65 -5.91
CA GLU A 121 -6.54 -3.37 -5.87
C GLU A 121 -6.99 -3.38 -4.40
N PRO A 122 -7.06 -2.20 -3.75
CA PRO A 122 -7.50 -2.14 -2.36
C PRO A 122 -8.94 -2.62 -2.26
N ARG A 123 -9.24 -3.35 -1.19
CA ARG A 123 -10.62 -3.71 -0.89
C ARG A 123 -11.42 -2.46 -0.60
N LYS A 124 -12.33 -2.15 -1.53
CA LYS A 124 -13.16 -0.95 -1.46
C LYS A 124 -14.24 -1.07 -0.38
N LEU A 125 -14.62 0.08 0.15
CA LEU A 125 -15.82 0.19 0.97
C LEU A 125 -17.05 -0.10 0.12
N SER A 126 -17.87 -1.07 0.53
CA SER A 126 -19.07 -1.48 -0.19
C SER A 126 -20.26 -0.57 0.20
N LEU A 127 -20.21 0.68 -0.20
CA LEU A 127 -21.29 1.63 0.01
C LEU A 127 -21.66 2.33 -1.29
N LYS A 128 -22.93 2.45 -1.58
CA LYS A 128 -23.42 3.09 -2.79
C LYS A 128 -22.96 4.56 -2.85
N GLU A 129 -22.49 4.99 -4.00
CA GLU A 129 -22.03 6.36 -4.27
C GLU A 129 -20.79 6.84 -3.47
N ILE A 130 -20.10 5.97 -2.73
CA ILE A 130 -18.87 6.36 -2.00
C ILE A 130 -17.72 6.66 -2.95
N GLU A 131 -17.73 6.08 -4.13
CA GLU A 131 -16.69 6.21 -5.16
C GLU A 131 -16.47 7.67 -5.61
N LYS A 132 -17.49 8.52 -5.54
CA LYS A 132 -17.37 9.96 -5.87
C LYS A 132 -16.39 10.72 -4.97
N PHE A 133 -16.05 10.16 -3.81
CA PHE A 133 -15.09 10.73 -2.86
C PHE A 133 -13.68 10.18 -3.00
N GLU A 134 -13.49 9.13 -3.83
CA GLU A 134 -12.15 8.52 -4.04
C GLU A 134 -11.18 9.56 -4.62
N GLY A 135 -9.97 9.58 -4.07
CA GLY A 135 -8.93 10.55 -4.44
C GLY A 135 -9.15 12.00 -3.97
N LYS A 136 -10.30 12.30 -3.33
CA LYS A 136 -10.61 13.64 -2.79
C LYS A 136 -10.65 13.65 -1.26
N SER A 137 -11.42 12.77 -0.68
CA SER A 137 -11.62 12.63 0.78
C SER A 137 -11.79 11.18 1.24
N LEU A 138 -11.72 10.22 0.33
CA LEU A 138 -11.60 8.80 0.60
C LEU A 138 -10.31 8.30 -0.05
N PHE A 139 -9.43 7.72 0.78
CA PHE A 139 -8.15 7.18 0.32
C PHE A 139 -7.92 5.78 0.88
N TYR A 140 -7.21 4.96 0.12
CA TYR A 140 -6.81 3.60 0.47
C TYR A 140 -5.32 3.50 0.80
N ALA A 141 -4.58 4.60 0.62
CA ALA A 141 -3.18 4.77 0.99
C ALA A 141 -2.92 6.23 1.37
N VAL A 142 -1.93 6.48 2.20
CA VAL A 142 -1.48 7.84 2.54
C VAL A 142 -0.20 8.12 1.78
N LYS A 143 -0.27 8.99 0.77
CA LYS A 143 0.88 9.40 -0.05
C LYS A 143 1.59 10.62 0.52
N ASN A 144 0.85 11.50 1.19
CA ASN A 144 1.39 12.70 1.83
C ASN A 144 0.62 12.98 3.13
N LYS A 145 1.27 12.79 4.26
CA LYS A 145 0.65 12.99 5.57
C LYS A 145 0.39 14.47 5.92
N GLU A 146 1.17 15.39 5.36
CA GLU A 146 1.01 16.82 5.64
C GLU A 146 -0.32 17.38 5.10
N GLU A 147 -0.86 16.81 4.02
CA GLU A 147 -2.18 17.17 3.49
C GLU A 147 -3.33 16.80 4.41
N LEU A 148 -3.07 15.91 5.36
CA LEU A 148 -4.03 15.41 6.34
C LEU A 148 -4.02 16.20 7.66
N LYS A 149 -3.12 17.15 7.81
CA LYS A 149 -2.94 17.96 9.03
C LYS A 149 -4.19 18.75 9.40
N ASN A 150 -4.50 18.78 10.70
CA ASN A 150 -5.65 19.50 11.30
C ASN A 150 -7.03 19.01 10.80
N LYS A 151 -7.12 17.80 10.21
CA LYS A 151 -8.37 17.21 9.74
C LYS A 151 -8.98 16.26 10.78
N LYS A 152 -10.27 16.00 10.64
CA LYS A 152 -10.97 14.92 11.33
C LYS A 152 -10.92 13.70 10.44
N ILE A 153 -10.17 12.66 10.84
CA ILE A 153 -9.90 11.50 10.02
C ILE A 153 -10.55 10.27 10.64
N SER A 154 -11.37 9.58 9.85
CA SER A 154 -11.92 8.28 10.21
C SER A 154 -11.12 7.18 9.50
N ILE A 155 -10.44 6.33 10.28
CA ILE A 155 -9.63 5.23 9.80
C ILE A 155 -10.40 3.93 9.95
N PHE A 156 -10.68 3.24 8.85
CA PHE A 156 -11.35 1.94 8.83
C PHE A 156 -10.32 0.83 8.67
N GLY A 157 -10.24 -0.08 9.65
CA GLY A 157 -9.35 -1.22 9.63
C GLY A 157 -8.97 -1.70 11.03
N GLY A 158 -8.36 -2.86 11.11
CA GLY A 158 -7.94 -3.46 12.40
C GLY A 158 -6.62 -4.22 12.31
N GLY A 159 -5.90 -4.10 11.19
CA GLY A 159 -4.54 -4.62 10.99
C GLY A 159 -3.47 -3.56 11.21
N ASP A 160 -2.20 -3.95 11.03
CA ASP A 160 -1.04 -3.08 11.26
C ASP A 160 -1.12 -1.75 10.53
N SER A 161 -1.49 -1.73 9.25
CA SER A 161 -1.61 -0.47 8.49
C SER A 161 -2.58 0.53 9.13
N ALA A 162 -3.73 0.06 9.64
CA ALA A 162 -4.71 0.94 10.29
C ALA A 162 -4.18 1.47 11.62
N LEU A 163 -3.54 0.61 12.43
CA LEU A 163 -2.99 1.00 13.72
C LEU A 163 -1.82 1.97 13.58
N ASP A 164 -0.89 1.68 12.69
CA ASP A 164 0.31 2.49 12.47
C ASP A 164 -0.05 3.88 11.95
N TRP A 165 -0.98 3.97 10.97
CA TRP A 165 -1.46 5.27 10.49
C TRP A 165 -2.27 6.01 11.53
N ALA A 166 -3.04 5.32 12.39
CA ALA A 166 -3.72 5.98 13.50
C ALA A 166 -2.73 6.61 14.50
N LEU A 167 -1.63 5.91 14.83
CA LEU A 167 -0.56 6.44 15.67
C LEU A 167 0.15 7.62 15.03
N GLU A 168 0.57 7.49 13.77
CA GLU A 168 1.34 8.52 13.09
C GLU A 168 0.50 9.79 12.87
N LEU A 169 -0.73 9.66 12.38
CA LEU A 169 -1.60 10.80 12.11
C LEU A 169 -2.20 11.44 13.37
N SER A 170 -2.23 10.74 14.52
CA SER A 170 -2.67 11.33 15.80
C SER A 170 -1.79 12.47 16.28
N LYS A 171 -0.55 12.55 15.78
CA LYS A 171 0.38 13.66 16.05
C LYS A 171 -0.01 14.95 15.30
N LEU A 172 -0.80 14.84 14.23
CA LEU A 172 -1.12 15.92 13.30
C LEU A 172 -2.62 16.25 13.26
N SER A 173 -3.47 15.29 13.63
CA SER A 173 -4.91 15.34 13.34
C SER A 173 -5.75 14.61 14.37
N LYS A 174 -7.07 14.85 14.35
CA LYS A 174 -8.03 14.16 15.22
C LYS A 174 -8.46 12.84 14.57
N ILE A 175 -8.19 11.71 15.23
CA ILE A 175 -8.40 10.38 14.68
C ILE A 175 -9.59 9.69 15.33
N THR A 176 -10.42 9.06 14.50
CA THR A 176 -11.40 8.05 14.90
C THR A 176 -11.02 6.72 14.22
N LEU A 177 -10.59 5.74 15.01
CA LEU A 177 -10.29 4.40 14.54
C LEU A 177 -11.53 3.52 14.62
N ILE A 178 -11.94 2.96 13.49
CA ILE A 178 -13.21 2.23 13.34
C ILE A 178 -12.90 0.81 12.90
N HIS A 179 -13.40 -0.17 13.67
CA HIS A 179 -13.23 -1.58 13.33
C HIS A 179 -14.50 -2.38 13.53
N ARG A 180 -14.73 -3.35 12.63
CA ARG A 180 -15.95 -4.20 12.63
C ARG A 180 -15.96 -5.29 13.70
N ARG A 181 -14.86 -5.48 14.45
CA ARG A 181 -14.71 -6.48 15.51
C ARG A 181 -14.14 -5.82 16.74
N ASP A 182 -14.35 -6.40 17.91
CA ASP A 182 -13.74 -5.94 19.15
C ASP A 182 -12.24 -6.18 19.20
N GLU A 183 -11.74 -7.20 18.47
CA GLU A 183 -10.35 -7.57 18.45
C GLU A 183 -9.63 -7.01 17.22
N PHE A 184 -8.54 -6.30 17.46
CA PHE A 184 -7.60 -5.84 16.44
C PHE A 184 -6.58 -6.95 16.13
N ARG A 185 -6.18 -7.04 14.86
CA ARG A 185 -5.19 -8.04 14.40
C ARG A 185 -3.77 -7.50 14.30
N GLY A 186 -3.59 -6.19 14.45
CA GLY A 186 -2.28 -5.56 14.38
C GLY A 186 -1.44 -5.82 15.62
N ALA A 187 -0.17 -5.40 15.55
CA ALA A 187 0.83 -5.64 16.58
C ALA A 187 0.37 -5.21 17.98
N PRO A 188 0.54 -6.05 19.01
CA PRO A 188 0.12 -5.72 20.39
C PRO A 188 0.72 -4.42 20.91
N HIS A 189 1.95 -4.09 20.50
CA HIS A 189 2.61 -2.84 20.87
C HIS A 189 1.84 -1.63 20.33
N SER A 190 1.54 -1.61 19.03
CA SER A 190 0.77 -0.52 18.39
C SER A 190 -0.60 -0.34 19.04
N LEU A 191 -1.28 -1.44 19.36
CA LEU A 191 -2.57 -1.39 20.06
C LEU A 191 -2.45 -0.81 21.48
N SER A 192 -1.38 -1.14 22.20
CA SER A 192 -1.12 -0.58 23.54
C SER A 192 -0.96 0.94 23.47
N GLU A 193 -0.20 1.45 22.51
CA GLU A 193 0.01 2.88 22.33
C GLU A 193 -1.30 3.61 21.93
N ILE A 194 -2.11 3.01 21.04
CA ILE A 194 -3.43 3.56 20.67
C ILE A 194 -4.34 3.68 21.89
N LYS A 195 -4.38 2.66 22.76
CA LYS A 195 -5.19 2.71 24.00
C LYS A 195 -4.73 3.81 24.98
N LYS A 196 -3.43 4.13 25.01
CA LYS A 196 -2.94 5.29 25.78
C LYS A 196 -3.46 6.61 25.19
N LEU A 197 -3.33 6.76 23.85
CA LEU A 197 -3.81 7.95 23.15
C LEU A 197 -5.33 8.11 23.21
N GLU A 198 -6.08 7.02 23.31
CA GLU A 198 -7.52 7.07 23.56
C GLU A 198 -7.84 7.63 24.95
N LYS A 199 -7.15 7.17 26.00
CA LYS A 199 -7.29 7.72 27.36
C LYS A 199 -6.91 9.20 27.43
N GLU A 200 -5.97 9.65 26.61
CA GLU A 200 -5.57 11.04 26.47
C GLU A 200 -6.54 11.87 25.61
N GLY A 201 -7.56 11.24 25.01
CA GLY A 201 -8.54 11.91 24.13
C GLY A 201 -8.00 12.30 22.75
N LYS A 202 -6.82 11.80 22.34
CA LYS A 202 -6.21 12.07 21.03
C LYS A 202 -6.76 11.19 19.92
N ILE A 203 -7.14 9.96 20.27
CA ILE A 203 -7.77 8.99 19.36
C ILE A 203 -9.12 8.60 19.97
N SER A 204 -10.14 8.39 19.14
CA SER A 204 -11.40 7.75 19.54
C SER A 204 -11.49 6.38 18.87
N ILE A 205 -11.78 5.33 19.63
CA ILE A 205 -11.98 3.98 19.10
C ILE A 205 -13.48 3.70 19.02
N LYS A 206 -13.92 3.14 17.90
CA LYS A 206 -15.31 2.72 17.67
C LYS A 206 -15.30 1.26 17.20
N THR A 207 -15.72 0.36 18.09
CA THR A 207 -15.80 -1.09 17.87
C THR A 207 -16.94 -1.70 18.70
N PRO A 208 -17.55 -2.78 18.29
CA PRO A 208 -17.61 -3.30 16.92
C PRO A 208 -18.61 -2.50 16.09
N CYS A 209 -18.23 -1.90 14.99
CA CYS A 209 -19.14 -1.18 14.13
C CYS A 209 -18.65 -1.10 12.66
N GLN A 210 -19.57 -0.79 11.76
CA GLN A 210 -19.33 -0.68 10.34
C GLN A 210 -19.87 0.63 9.80
N LEU A 211 -19.32 1.07 8.65
CA LEU A 211 -19.82 2.22 7.93
C LEU A 211 -21.23 1.93 7.40
N GLU A 212 -22.19 2.78 7.72
CA GLU A 212 -23.57 2.69 7.25
C GLU A 212 -23.90 3.73 6.17
N SER A 213 -23.42 4.96 6.34
CA SER A 213 -23.64 6.03 5.38
C SER A 213 -22.54 7.10 5.39
N VAL A 214 -22.45 7.85 4.30
CA VAL A 214 -21.54 8.99 4.15
C VAL A 214 -22.31 10.19 3.66
N GLU A 215 -22.10 11.35 4.27
CA GLU A 215 -22.69 12.62 3.88
C GLU A 215 -21.62 13.58 3.36
N GLY A 216 -21.93 14.25 2.26
CA GLY A 216 -21.09 15.26 1.62
C GLY A 216 -21.41 15.40 0.15
N ASN A 217 -20.97 16.50 -0.45
CA ASN A 217 -21.16 16.75 -1.88
C ASN A 217 -19.85 16.51 -2.65
N GLU A 218 -18.93 17.46 -2.64
CA GLU A 218 -17.60 17.33 -3.28
C GLU A 218 -16.60 16.63 -2.39
N SER A 219 -16.74 16.74 -1.08
CA SER A 219 -15.94 16.09 -0.05
C SER A 219 -16.83 15.57 1.07
N ILE A 220 -16.30 14.65 1.86
CA ILE A 220 -16.97 14.08 3.04
C ILE A 220 -17.06 15.15 4.13
N LYS A 221 -18.20 15.19 4.83
CA LYS A 221 -18.45 16.04 6.00
C LYS A 221 -18.76 15.25 7.26
N SER A 222 -19.43 14.13 7.09
CA SER A 222 -19.74 13.21 8.19
C SER A 222 -19.98 11.79 7.67
N ILE A 223 -19.88 10.86 8.60
CA ILE A 223 -20.21 9.44 8.39
C ILE A 223 -21.19 9.01 9.46
N SER A 224 -21.98 7.97 9.17
CA SER A 224 -22.73 7.22 10.18
C SER A 224 -22.12 5.83 10.28
N VAL A 225 -21.88 5.37 11.51
CA VAL A 225 -21.44 4.02 11.80
C VAL A 225 -22.52 3.28 12.58
N LYS A 226 -22.76 2.00 12.24
CA LYS A 226 -23.73 1.14 12.90
C LYS A 226 -22.99 0.09 13.72
N PHE A 227 -23.32 0.04 15.00
CA PHE A 227 -22.87 -0.98 15.93
C PHE A 227 -23.66 -2.26 15.82
N ASP A 228 -23.10 -3.36 16.33
CA ASP A 228 -23.76 -4.69 16.29
C ASP A 228 -25.04 -4.73 17.13
N ASP A 229 -25.19 -3.86 18.14
CA ASP A 229 -26.40 -3.68 18.92
C ASP A 229 -27.52 -2.87 18.18
N GLY A 230 -27.23 -2.44 16.96
CA GLY A 230 -28.13 -1.66 16.11
C GLY A 230 -28.06 -0.14 16.32
N LYS A 231 -27.28 0.33 17.29
CA LYS A 231 -27.07 1.77 17.51
C LYS A 231 -26.34 2.39 16.32
N VAL A 232 -26.79 3.57 15.92
CA VAL A 232 -26.14 4.37 14.87
C VAL A 232 -25.54 5.62 15.49
N GLU A 233 -24.29 5.89 15.17
CA GLU A 233 -23.59 7.10 15.64
C GLU A 233 -23.10 7.91 14.44
N LYS A 234 -23.38 9.22 14.45
CA LYS A 234 -22.89 10.16 13.45
C LYS A 234 -21.57 10.78 13.89
N ILE A 235 -20.56 10.73 13.01
CA ILE A 235 -19.20 11.21 13.29
C ILE A 235 -18.83 12.26 12.24
N ASN A 236 -18.47 13.46 12.68
CA ASN A 236 -17.92 14.49 11.79
C ASN A 236 -16.56 14.05 11.27
N THR A 237 -16.40 13.98 9.97
CA THR A 237 -15.24 13.41 9.27
C THR A 237 -14.93 14.23 8.05
N ASP A 238 -13.68 14.65 7.88
CA ASP A 238 -13.20 15.36 6.69
C ASP A 238 -12.57 14.37 5.69
N VAL A 239 -11.98 13.30 6.21
CA VAL A 239 -11.26 12.27 5.40
C VAL A 239 -11.55 10.87 5.95
N ILE A 240 -11.77 9.94 5.03
CA ILE A 240 -11.80 8.50 5.30
C ILE A 240 -10.51 7.87 4.77
N LEU A 241 -9.85 7.07 5.62
CA LEU A 241 -8.78 6.16 5.25
C LEU A 241 -9.28 4.73 5.43
N SER A 242 -9.23 3.92 4.37
CA SER A 242 -9.73 2.54 4.39
C SER A 242 -8.58 1.54 4.22
N PHE A 243 -8.26 0.79 5.30
CA PHE A 243 -7.19 -0.20 5.35
C PHE A 243 -7.76 -1.60 5.60
N PHE A 244 -8.54 -2.12 4.63
CA PHE A 244 -9.13 -3.46 4.71
C PHE A 244 -8.22 -4.56 4.17
N GLY A 245 -7.01 -4.23 3.77
CA GLY A 245 -6.07 -5.09 3.05
C GLY A 245 -6.30 -5.04 1.53
N LEU A 246 -5.46 -5.79 0.86
CA LEU A 246 -5.42 -5.94 -0.58
C LEU A 246 -6.06 -7.25 -0.99
#